data_47cd1a9e54abce5dc2b36085baee1fd8
#
_entry.id   47cd1a9e54abce5dc2b36085baee1fd8
#
_cell.length_a   1.000
_cell.length_b   1.000
_cell.length_c   1.000
_cell.angle_alpha   90.00
_cell.angle_beta   90.00
_cell.angle_gamma   90.00
#
_symmetry.space_group_name_H-M   'P 1'
#
loop_
_entity.id
_entity.type
_entity.pdbx_description
1 polymer ?
#
loop_
_entity_poly.entity_id
_entity_poly.type
_entity_poly.pdbx_seq_one_letter_code
_entity_poly.pdbx_strand_id
1 'polypeptide(L)'
;MAGFSPNDIKVVADHEEAGLKQVIGEAWITMKRTNWDDTKFCTINPNVVLTFSQAKSFQSFYENEGWFVQIKRANRNYYFDVYRSFDQF
;
A
#
# COMPACT_ATOMS: atom_id res chain seq x y z
N MET A 1 14.40 13.11 -3.77
CA MET A 1 14.33 12.81 -3.35
C MET A 1 13.93 12.81 -3.01
N ALA A 2 13.50 12.62 -3.17
CA ALA A 2 13.09 12.55 -2.75
C ALA A 2 12.58 12.39 -2.04
N GLY A 3 11.88 12.52 -2.23
CA GLY A 3 11.04 12.54 -1.53
C GLY A 3 11.43 12.60 -0.38
N PHE A 4 11.22 12.35 0.05
CA PHE A 4 11.97 12.25 1.09
C PHE A 4 13.33 12.21 0.63
N SER A 5 14.16 12.77 1.36
CA SER A 5 15.53 12.54 1.11
C SER A 5 15.79 11.07 1.26
N PRO A 6 16.34 10.45 0.28
CA PRO A 6 16.64 9.05 0.40
C PRO A 6 17.53 8.75 1.58
N ASN A 7 18.36 9.68 1.95
CA ASN A 7 19.26 9.46 3.07
C ASN A 7 18.52 9.39 4.39
N ASP A 8 17.51 10.22 4.55
CA ASP A 8 16.77 10.24 5.80
C ASP A 8 16.01 8.95 6.00
N ILE A 9 15.47 8.41 4.92
CA ILE A 9 14.65 7.23 5.01
C ILE A 9 15.48 6.01 5.31
N LYS A 10 16.56 5.84 4.62
CA LYS A 10 17.31 4.60 4.76
C LYS A 10 17.96 4.48 6.12
N VAL A 11 18.24 5.60 6.75
CA VAL A 11 18.81 5.55 8.07
C VAL A 11 17.81 5.07 9.09
N VAL A 12 16.55 5.37 8.85
CA VAL A 12 15.54 5.10 9.85
C VAL A 12 15.25 3.63 9.98
N ALA A 13 15.10 2.91 8.87
CA ALA A 13 14.62 1.56 9.05
C ALA A 13 14.72 0.74 7.78
N ASP A 14 15.87 0.19 7.53
CA ASP A 14 16.02 -0.68 6.37
C ASP A 14 15.07 -1.86 6.44
N HIS A 15 14.90 -2.45 7.63
CA HIS A 15 14.03 -3.61 7.73
C HIS A 15 12.55 -3.20 7.68
N GLU A 16 12.19 -2.03 8.18
CA GLU A 16 10.83 -1.55 8.02
C GLU A 16 10.52 -1.29 6.56
N GLU A 17 11.47 -0.73 5.85
CA GLU A 17 11.29 -0.49 4.44
C GLU A 17 11.20 -1.78 3.66
N ALA A 18 11.97 -2.78 4.04
CA ALA A 18 11.89 -4.09 3.40
C ALA A 18 10.52 -4.72 3.59
N GLY A 19 9.96 -4.60 4.80
CA GLY A 19 8.62 -5.10 5.05
C GLY A 19 7.58 -4.39 4.22
N LEU A 20 7.69 -3.08 4.09
CA LEU A 20 6.79 -2.32 3.27
C LEU A 20 6.91 -2.70 1.80
N LYS A 21 8.11 -2.88 1.30
CA LYS A 21 8.31 -3.29 -0.08
C LYS A 21 7.69 -4.65 -0.35
N GLN A 22 7.79 -5.56 0.60
CA GLN A 22 7.17 -6.87 0.46
C GLN A 22 5.65 -6.72 0.35
N VAL A 23 5.06 -5.89 1.19
CA VAL A 23 3.61 -5.68 1.14
C VAL A 23 3.21 -5.07 -0.19
N ILE A 24 3.96 -4.09 -0.67
CA ILE A 24 3.68 -3.46 -1.95
C ILE A 24 3.73 -4.49 -3.08
N GLY A 25 4.73 -5.36 -3.07
CA GLY A 25 4.87 -6.39 -4.10
C GLY A 25 3.76 -7.42 -4.04
N GLU A 26 3.40 -7.85 -2.85
CA GLU A 26 2.32 -8.83 -2.70
C GLU A 26 0.98 -8.22 -3.10
N ALA A 27 0.78 -6.95 -2.77
CA ALA A 27 -0.42 -6.26 -3.18
C ALA A 27 -0.53 -6.21 -4.70
N TRP A 28 0.57 -5.97 -5.37
CA TRP A 28 0.56 -5.92 -6.83
C TRP A 28 0.13 -7.26 -7.42
N ILE A 29 0.62 -8.36 -6.85
CA ILE A 29 0.22 -9.69 -7.32
C ILE A 29 -1.28 -9.88 -7.14
N THR A 30 -1.81 -9.49 -5.99
CA THR A 30 -3.25 -9.59 -5.74
C THR A 30 -4.04 -8.73 -6.71
N MET A 31 -3.58 -7.52 -6.95
CA MET A 31 -4.27 -6.59 -7.84
C MET A 31 -4.27 -7.10 -9.27
N LYS A 32 -3.19 -7.71 -9.71
CA LYS A 32 -3.13 -8.29 -11.05
C LYS A 32 -4.08 -9.46 -11.23
N ARG A 33 -4.38 -10.18 -10.17
CA ARG A 33 -5.28 -11.33 -10.22
C ARG A 33 -6.73 -10.94 -10.05
N THR A 34 -6.99 -9.71 -9.68
CA THR A 34 -8.35 -9.25 -9.44
C THR A 34 -9.07 -9.06 -10.76
N ASN A 35 -10.29 -9.55 -10.83
CA ASN A 35 -11.12 -9.34 -12.01
C ASN A 35 -11.82 -7.99 -11.88
N TRP A 36 -11.20 -6.98 -12.45
CA TRP A 36 -11.69 -5.61 -12.31
C TRP A 36 -12.97 -5.34 -13.09
N ASP A 37 -13.37 -6.25 -13.95
CA ASP A 37 -14.65 -6.10 -14.62
C ASP A 37 -15.82 -6.39 -13.67
N ASP A 38 -15.59 -7.23 -12.68
CA ASP A 38 -16.64 -7.61 -11.73
C ASP A 38 -16.44 -7.00 -10.35
N THR A 39 -15.28 -6.40 -10.09
CA THR A 39 -14.91 -5.96 -8.76
C THR A 39 -14.51 -4.50 -8.78
N LYS A 40 -15.04 -3.72 -7.85
CA LYS A 40 -14.74 -2.30 -7.76
C LYS A 40 -13.45 -2.03 -6.99
N PHE A 41 -13.11 -2.90 -6.07
CA PHE A 41 -11.90 -2.73 -5.27
C PHE A 41 -11.38 -4.09 -4.86
N CYS A 42 -10.12 -4.11 -4.44
CA CYS A 42 -9.59 -5.31 -3.81
C CYS A 42 -9.01 -4.94 -2.47
N THR A 43 -9.10 -5.87 -1.53
CA THR A 43 -8.62 -5.65 -0.17
C THR A 43 -7.25 -6.29 -0.02
N ILE A 44 -6.30 -5.51 0.47
CA ILE A 44 -4.94 -5.98 0.71
C ILE A 44 -4.75 -6.11 2.21
N ASN A 45 -4.47 -7.32 2.65
CA ASN A 45 -4.23 -7.60 4.07
C ASN A 45 -2.75 -7.95 4.25
N PRO A 46 -1.94 -7.02 4.75
CA PRO A 46 -0.52 -7.31 4.92
C PRO A 46 -0.29 -8.42 5.93
N ASN A 47 0.75 -9.20 5.68
CA ASN A 47 1.17 -10.23 6.62
C ASN A 47 2.04 -9.70 7.73
N VAL A 48 2.40 -8.44 7.67
CA VAL A 48 3.23 -7.79 8.68
C VAL A 48 2.46 -6.62 9.27
N VAL A 49 2.78 -6.29 10.50
CA VAL A 49 2.17 -5.15 11.16
C VAL A 49 2.85 -3.89 10.64
N LEU A 50 2.05 -2.96 10.15
CA LEU A 50 2.56 -1.70 9.61
C LEU A 50 2.32 -0.57 10.59
N THR A 51 3.24 0.37 10.62
CA THR A 51 2.98 1.63 11.31
C THR A 51 2.07 2.48 10.44
N PHE A 52 1.47 3.52 11.04
CA PHE A 52 0.66 4.43 10.27
C PHE A 52 1.47 5.10 9.16
N SER A 53 2.73 5.42 9.44
CA SER A 53 3.61 6.01 8.46
C SER A 53 3.82 5.07 7.27
N GLN A 54 4.00 3.78 7.54
CA GLN A 54 4.15 2.81 6.46
C GLN A 54 2.86 2.66 5.68
N ALA A 55 1.71 2.70 6.35
CA ALA A 55 0.43 2.64 5.67
C ALA A 55 0.27 3.84 4.73
N LYS A 56 0.66 5.03 5.16
CA LYS A 56 0.61 6.20 4.32
C LYS A 56 1.57 6.08 3.14
N SER A 57 2.72 5.48 3.34
CA SER A 57 3.66 5.26 2.25
C SER A 57 3.12 4.28 1.23
N PHE A 58 2.45 3.23 1.68
CA PHE A 58 1.77 2.30 0.78
C PHE A 58 0.73 3.04 -0.05
N GLN A 59 -0.09 3.85 0.61
CA GLN A 59 -1.12 4.61 -0.07
C GLN A 59 -0.51 5.52 -1.12
N SER A 60 0.54 6.27 -0.76
CA SER A 60 1.17 7.19 -1.68
C SER A 60 1.77 6.47 -2.87
N PHE A 61 2.37 5.31 -2.63
CA PHE A 61 2.98 4.56 -3.72
C PHE A 61 1.95 4.23 -4.81
N TYR A 62 0.82 3.68 -4.39
CA TYR A 62 -0.17 3.27 -5.38
C TYR A 62 -0.97 4.43 -5.94
N GLU A 63 -1.17 5.49 -5.16
CA GLU A 63 -1.82 6.67 -5.70
C GLU A 63 -0.97 7.32 -6.77
N ASN A 64 0.35 7.29 -6.63
CA ASN A 64 1.24 7.78 -7.68
C ASN A 64 1.17 6.93 -8.93
N GLU A 65 0.72 5.69 -8.81
CA GLU A 65 0.55 4.80 -9.96
C GLU A 65 -0.84 4.88 -10.56
N GLY A 66 -1.70 5.74 -10.04
CA GLY A 66 -3.02 5.93 -10.60
C GLY A 66 -4.14 5.19 -9.89
N TRP A 67 -3.86 4.58 -8.76
CA TRP A 67 -4.86 3.86 -8.00
C TRP A 67 -5.38 4.73 -6.87
N PHE A 68 -6.53 4.35 -6.32
CA PHE A 68 -7.06 4.97 -5.11
C PHE A 68 -6.97 3.97 -3.99
N VAL A 69 -6.47 4.42 -2.85
CA VAL A 69 -6.24 3.54 -1.71
C VAL A 69 -6.89 4.13 -0.48
N GLN A 70 -7.74 3.36 0.16
CA GLN A 70 -8.27 3.71 1.47
C GLN A 70 -7.54 2.91 2.52
N ILE A 71 -7.03 3.60 3.52
CA ILE A 71 -6.38 2.96 4.67
C ILE A 71 -7.45 2.65 5.69
N LYS A 72 -7.53 1.38 6.09
CA LYS A 72 -8.47 0.93 7.12
C LYS A 72 -7.70 0.21 8.21
N ARG A 73 -8.35 0.01 9.32
CA ARG A 73 -7.70 -0.62 10.46
C ARG A 73 -8.60 -1.68 11.07
N ALA A 74 -8.01 -2.84 11.37
CA ALA A 74 -8.70 -3.91 12.05
C ALA A 74 -7.67 -4.76 12.77
N ASN A 75 -8.01 -5.25 13.96
CA ASN A 75 -7.15 -6.17 14.68
C ASN A 75 -5.73 -5.66 14.88
N ARG A 76 -5.61 -4.37 15.16
CA ARG A 76 -4.33 -3.72 15.45
C ARG A 76 -3.39 -3.62 14.25
N ASN A 77 -3.91 -3.83 13.06
CA ASN A 77 -3.11 -3.65 11.86
C ASN A 77 -3.89 -2.84 10.84
N TYR A 78 -3.19 -2.33 9.87
CA TYR A 78 -3.80 -1.61 8.77
C TYR A 78 -4.01 -2.54 7.61
N TYR A 79 -5.08 -2.32 6.86
CA TYR A 79 -5.30 -2.98 5.60
C TYR A 79 -5.80 -1.92 4.62
N PHE A 80 -5.85 -2.29 3.36
CA PHE A 80 -6.11 -1.30 2.32
C PHE A 80 -7.16 -1.80 1.37
N ASP A 81 -8.09 -0.90 1.02
CA ASP A 81 -8.99 -1.13 -0.10
C ASP A 81 -8.48 -0.33 -1.26
N VAL A 82 -8.12 -1.00 -2.34
CA VAL A 82 -7.51 -0.40 -3.51
C VAL A 82 -8.52 -0.37 -4.63
N TYR A 83 -8.76 0.82 -5.18
CA TYR A 83 -9.72 1.04 -6.25
C TYR A 83 -8.96 1.39 -7.52
N ARG A 84 -9.43 0.85 -8.64
CA ARG A 84 -8.72 1.04 -9.89
C ARG A 84 -8.81 2.47 -10.41
N SER A 85 -9.92 3.14 -10.17
CA SER A 85 -10.07 4.48 -10.66
C SER A 85 -10.90 5.29 -9.69
N PHE A 86 -10.81 6.59 -9.87
CA PHE A 86 -11.53 7.52 -9.03
C PHE A 86 -13.04 7.30 -9.12
N ASP A 87 -13.50 6.95 -10.28
CA ASP A 87 -14.94 6.79 -10.50
C ASP A 87 -15.52 5.63 -9.69
N GLN A 88 -14.69 4.70 -9.29
CA GLN A 88 -15.14 3.54 -8.53
C GLN A 88 -15.06 3.76 -7.03
N PHE A 89 -14.44 4.84 -6.65
CA PHE A 89 -14.25 5.15 -5.25
C PHE A 89 -15.54 5.74 -4.67
#